data_af63739088c4a45722149970c104ed29
#
_entry.id   af63739088c4a45722149970c104ed29
#
_cell.length_a   1.000
_cell.length_b   1.000
_cell.length_c   1.000
_cell.angle_alpha   90.00
_cell.angle_beta   90.00
_cell.angle_gamma   90.00
#
_symmetry.space_group_name_H-M   'P 1'
#
loop_
_entity.id
_entity.type
_entity.pdbx_description
1 polymer ?
#
loop_
_entity_poly.entity_id
_entity_poly.type
_entity_poly.pdbx_seq_one_letter_code
_entity_poly.pdbx_strand_id
1 'polypeptide(L)'
;MMADEKMHAQIFHRRFVTSCSEMEISMLELAKEIVGGRRLTREEDCSFLLEADINELCEGADYIRKNLCGTRADLCAIINGKSGACSENCKFCSQSAHHHTACQAGDFIDEEAILSGCCEAWEQGVDRYCIVTAGRAIKDEDFEKALHAYKKMHEEFPDMILCASHGFVSEEKLKQLKEAGVSMYHENIETSEENFPNVCTTHSFEDKIHEIKRIQEAGLELCTGGIVGMGETWKDRLSMAFTLAELGIRSIPINILIPVKGTPFGKLEPMTQEDILRTVAILRYINPKADVRIAAGRNYFKDGGGELFLSGINAALTGNLLTTGGSSMEQDRNILEEKGYILKKKPTEK
;
A
#
# COMPACT_ATOMS: atom_id res chain seq x y z
N MET A 1 -72.83 13.72 42.46
CA MET A 1 -72.85 15.06 41.85
C MET A 1 -71.40 15.48 41.85
N MET A 2 -70.65 15.17 40.72
CA MET A 2 -70.41 16.22 39.73
C MET A 2 -69.45 17.29 40.29
N ALA A 3 -68.30 17.56 39.89
CA ALA A 3 -67.59 17.69 38.67
C ALA A 3 -66.11 17.77 39.01
N ASP A 4 -65.22 17.09 38.38
CA ASP A 4 -64.48 17.57 37.24
C ASP A 4 -63.59 18.79 37.49
N GLU A 5 -62.27 18.55 37.73
CA GLU A 5 -61.23 19.54 37.52
C GLU A 5 -60.01 18.88 36.89
N LYS A 6 -59.99 18.98 35.58
CA LYS A 6 -58.82 18.81 34.79
C LYS A 6 -57.94 20.05 34.95
N MET A 7 -56.82 19.93 35.60
CA MET A 7 -55.80 20.97 35.57
C MET A 7 -54.65 20.55 34.64
N HIS A 8 -54.56 21.28 33.56
CA HIS A 8 -53.57 21.17 32.51
C HIS A 8 -52.16 21.49 33.03
N ALA A 9 -51.30 20.51 33.07
CA ALA A 9 -49.87 20.74 33.16
C ALA A 9 -49.33 20.96 31.73
N GLN A 10 -49.17 22.21 31.32
CA GLN A 10 -48.40 22.58 30.15
C GLN A 10 -46.93 22.38 30.44
N ILE A 11 -46.38 21.25 29.97
CA ILE A 11 -44.93 21.05 29.89
C ILE A 11 -44.45 21.83 28.68
N PHE A 12 -43.75 22.92 28.95
CA PHE A 12 -42.98 23.66 27.97
C PHE A 12 -41.86 22.77 27.46
N HIS A 13 -42.04 22.13 26.31
CA HIS A 13 -40.97 21.61 25.50
C HIS A 13 -40.28 22.83 24.85
N ARG A 14 -39.22 23.34 25.50
CA ARG A 14 -38.24 24.14 24.82
C ARG A 14 -37.50 23.25 23.86
N ARG A 15 -37.90 23.27 22.60
CA ARG A 15 -37.06 22.88 21.48
C ARG A 15 -35.85 23.82 21.47
N PHE A 16 -34.71 23.36 21.94
CA PHE A 16 -33.45 23.96 21.53
C PHE A 16 -33.26 23.57 20.06
N VAL A 17 -33.68 24.43 19.18
CA VAL A 17 -33.21 24.42 17.80
C VAL A 17 -31.85 25.07 17.86
N THR A 18 -30.79 24.25 18.11
CA THR A 18 -29.47 24.64 17.72
C THR A 18 -29.39 24.46 16.22
N SER A 19 -29.61 25.54 15.48
CA SER A 19 -29.21 25.62 14.09
C SER A 19 -27.68 25.76 14.08
N CYS A 20 -26.97 24.65 14.27
CA CYS A 20 -25.69 24.46 13.66
C CYS A 20 -25.99 24.10 12.20
N SER A 21 -25.89 25.09 11.32
CA SER A 21 -25.55 24.80 9.94
C SER A 21 -24.22 24.05 10.02
N GLU A 22 -24.25 22.74 9.88
CA GLU A 22 -23.06 21.96 9.55
C GLU A 22 -22.53 22.60 8.27
N MET A 23 -21.48 23.42 8.40
CA MET A 23 -20.73 23.86 7.24
C MET A 23 -20.10 22.59 6.69
N GLU A 24 -20.63 22.10 5.58
CA GLU A 24 -19.96 21.08 4.79
C GLU A 24 -18.57 21.63 4.43
N ILE A 25 -17.54 21.14 5.12
CA ILE A 25 -16.16 21.50 4.79
C ILE A 25 -15.90 20.92 3.41
N SER A 26 -15.62 21.76 2.42
CA SER A 26 -15.26 21.25 1.09
C SER A 26 -13.97 20.41 1.20
N MET A 27 -13.84 19.38 0.37
CA MET A 27 -12.66 18.52 0.38
C MET A 27 -11.37 19.29 0.12
N LEU A 28 -11.43 20.37 -0.68
CA LEU A 28 -10.29 21.24 -0.94
C LEU A 28 -9.90 22.08 0.30
N GLU A 29 -10.85 22.57 1.09
CA GLU A 29 -10.53 23.31 2.33
C GLU A 29 -9.88 22.37 3.36
N LEU A 30 -10.41 21.17 3.55
CA LEU A 30 -9.77 20.14 4.37
C LEU A 30 -8.35 19.83 3.88
N ALA A 31 -8.15 19.71 2.58
CA ALA A 31 -6.84 19.47 1.99
C ALA A 31 -5.85 20.62 2.31
N LYS A 32 -6.30 21.88 2.27
CA LYS A 32 -5.49 23.04 2.67
C LYS A 32 -5.13 23.00 4.15
N GLU A 33 -6.07 22.64 5.01
CA GLU A 33 -5.81 22.48 6.45
C GLU A 33 -4.77 21.38 6.71
N ILE A 34 -4.86 20.24 5.99
CA ILE A 34 -3.90 19.15 6.09
C ILE A 34 -2.51 19.60 5.62
N VAL A 35 -2.42 20.35 4.54
CA VAL A 35 -1.15 20.95 4.08
C VAL A 35 -0.62 21.93 5.12
N GLY A 36 -1.50 22.69 5.79
CA GLY A 36 -1.18 23.58 6.90
C GLY A 36 -0.78 22.89 8.21
N GLY A 37 -0.88 21.55 8.29
CA GLY A 37 -0.43 20.77 9.44
C GLY A 37 -1.50 19.99 10.20
N ARG A 38 -2.80 20.16 9.87
CA ARG A 38 -3.85 19.30 10.41
C ARG A 38 -3.56 17.84 10.11
N ARG A 39 -3.91 16.96 11.05
CA ARG A 39 -3.87 15.51 10.87
C ARG A 39 -5.22 14.95 11.28
N LEU A 40 -5.77 14.10 10.40
CA LEU A 40 -6.93 13.28 10.76
C LEU A 40 -6.46 12.20 11.73
N THR A 41 -7.29 11.90 12.72
CA THR A 41 -6.99 10.89 13.74
C THR A 41 -8.09 9.82 13.78
N ARG A 42 -7.81 8.69 14.37
CA ARG A 42 -8.75 7.55 14.50
C ARG A 42 -9.98 7.90 15.34
N GLU A 43 -9.85 8.88 16.24
CA GLU A 43 -10.92 9.34 17.12
C GLU A 43 -11.91 10.28 16.42
N GLU A 44 -11.52 10.86 15.28
CA GLU A 44 -12.42 11.71 14.49
C GLU A 44 -13.37 10.84 13.65
N ASP A 45 -14.61 11.29 13.51
CA ASP A 45 -15.52 10.70 12.53
C ASP A 45 -15.11 11.13 11.13
N CYS A 46 -14.49 10.21 10.41
CA CYS A 46 -14.04 10.40 9.03
C CYS A 46 -15.02 9.83 7.99
N SER A 47 -16.28 9.53 8.36
CA SER A 47 -17.30 9.01 7.44
C SER A 47 -17.59 9.97 6.28
N PHE A 48 -17.42 11.27 6.47
CA PHE A 48 -17.57 12.29 5.42
C PHE A 48 -16.66 12.05 4.20
N LEU A 49 -15.50 11.40 4.37
CA LEU A 49 -14.62 11.02 3.25
C LEU A 49 -15.25 9.92 2.36
N LEU A 50 -16.17 9.13 2.93
CA LEU A 50 -16.88 8.08 2.21
C LEU A 50 -18.07 8.65 1.42
N GLU A 51 -18.64 9.78 1.87
CA GLU A 51 -19.82 10.42 1.32
C GLU A 51 -19.47 11.54 0.32
N ALA A 52 -18.23 12.04 0.36
CA ALA A 52 -17.76 13.12 -0.49
C ALA A 52 -17.89 12.79 -1.99
N ASP A 53 -18.17 13.80 -2.82
CA ASP A 53 -18.05 13.66 -4.27
C ASP A 53 -16.66 13.16 -4.65
N ILE A 54 -16.59 12.17 -5.53
CA ILE A 54 -15.34 11.52 -5.86
C ILE A 54 -14.34 12.46 -6.53
N ASN A 55 -14.80 13.40 -7.35
CA ASN A 55 -13.92 14.34 -8.04
C ASN A 55 -13.33 15.34 -7.05
N GLU A 56 -14.15 15.87 -6.12
CA GLU A 56 -13.69 16.79 -5.08
C GLU A 56 -12.70 16.10 -4.13
N LEU A 57 -12.97 14.84 -3.77
CA LEU A 57 -12.08 14.04 -2.92
C LEU A 57 -10.72 13.82 -3.60
N CYS A 58 -10.72 13.42 -4.87
CA CYS A 58 -9.51 13.20 -5.64
C CYS A 58 -8.72 14.50 -5.88
N GLU A 59 -9.40 15.63 -6.20
CA GLU A 59 -8.77 16.92 -6.36
C GLU A 59 -8.07 17.38 -5.07
N GLY A 60 -8.73 17.22 -3.92
CA GLY A 60 -8.13 17.53 -2.62
C GLY A 60 -6.95 16.62 -2.29
N ALA A 61 -7.04 15.32 -2.58
CA ALA A 61 -5.94 14.37 -2.41
C ALA A 61 -4.72 14.73 -3.28
N ASP A 62 -4.96 15.12 -4.54
CA ASP A 62 -3.88 15.56 -5.44
C ASP A 62 -3.28 16.91 -4.99
N TYR A 63 -4.10 17.81 -4.44
CA TYR A 63 -3.61 19.05 -3.83
C TYR A 63 -2.66 18.74 -2.65
N ILE A 64 -3.04 17.82 -1.75
CA ILE A 64 -2.18 17.39 -0.64
C ILE A 64 -0.87 16.82 -1.20
N ARG A 65 -0.95 15.88 -2.14
CA ARG A 65 0.20 15.24 -2.77
C ARG A 65 1.15 16.29 -3.38
N LYS A 66 0.65 17.21 -4.19
CA LYS A 66 1.46 18.26 -4.84
C LYS A 66 2.22 19.13 -3.83
N ASN A 67 1.57 19.50 -2.73
CA ASN A 67 2.15 20.42 -1.75
C ASN A 67 3.09 19.72 -0.74
N LEU A 68 2.87 18.45 -0.43
CA LEU A 68 3.64 17.74 0.62
C LEU A 68 4.62 16.69 0.08
N CYS A 69 4.37 16.13 -1.13
CA CYS A 69 5.24 15.14 -1.77
C CYS A 69 5.90 15.68 -3.05
N GLY A 70 5.44 16.83 -3.56
CA GLY A 70 5.96 17.43 -4.78
C GLY A 70 5.50 16.75 -6.06
N THR A 71 6.30 16.89 -7.12
CA THR A 71 5.99 16.38 -8.46
C THR A 71 6.81 15.15 -8.85
N ARG A 72 7.70 14.68 -7.98
CA ARG A 72 8.48 13.47 -8.26
C ARG A 72 7.63 12.22 -8.06
N ALA A 73 7.68 11.29 -9.02
CA ALA A 73 7.18 9.95 -8.84
C ALA A 73 8.33 8.99 -8.52
N ASP A 74 8.07 8.06 -7.60
CA ASP A 74 8.98 7.00 -7.18
C ASP A 74 8.57 5.67 -7.82
N LEU A 75 9.46 5.07 -8.60
CA LEU A 75 9.26 3.79 -9.26
C LEU A 75 9.99 2.67 -8.53
N CYS A 76 9.32 1.53 -8.37
CA CYS A 76 9.89 0.33 -7.77
C CYS A 76 9.72 -0.86 -8.73
N ALA A 77 10.77 -1.62 -8.96
CA ALA A 77 10.70 -2.92 -9.63
C ALA A 77 10.97 -4.04 -8.64
N ILE A 78 10.42 -5.21 -8.92
CA ILE A 78 10.58 -6.40 -8.06
C ILE A 78 11.04 -7.59 -8.89
N ILE A 79 11.72 -8.52 -8.22
CA ILE A 79 12.02 -9.83 -8.77
C ILE A 79 11.53 -10.91 -7.81
N ASN A 80 10.89 -11.95 -8.38
CA ASN A 80 10.46 -13.10 -7.61
C ASN A 80 11.66 -14.04 -7.39
N GLY A 81 12.39 -13.85 -6.30
CA GLY A 81 13.56 -14.63 -5.96
C GLY A 81 13.25 -16.08 -5.64
N LYS A 82 12.04 -16.37 -5.15
CA LYS A 82 11.56 -17.74 -4.90
C LYS A 82 10.05 -17.80 -4.98
N SER A 83 9.53 -18.76 -5.75
CA SER A 83 8.09 -18.92 -6.00
C SER A 83 7.50 -20.12 -5.25
N GLY A 84 6.23 -19.96 -4.84
CA GLY A 84 5.35 -21.05 -4.43
C GLY A 84 5.74 -21.74 -3.12
N ALA A 85 5.03 -22.83 -2.79
CA ALA A 85 5.20 -23.66 -1.59
C ALA A 85 5.23 -22.89 -0.25
N CYS A 86 4.55 -21.72 -0.18
CA CYS A 86 4.44 -20.96 1.06
C CYS A 86 3.58 -21.71 2.09
N SER A 87 4.07 -21.81 3.33
CA SER A 87 3.34 -22.47 4.43
C SER A 87 2.14 -21.68 4.94
N GLU A 88 2.02 -20.41 4.56
CA GLU A 88 0.94 -19.54 5.02
C GLU A 88 -0.32 -19.71 4.17
N ASN A 89 -1.50 -19.56 4.80
CA ASN A 89 -2.79 -19.77 4.16
C ASN A 89 -3.51 -18.49 3.72
N CYS A 90 -2.78 -17.40 3.46
CA CYS A 90 -3.35 -16.13 3.02
C CYS A 90 -4.28 -16.33 1.82
N LYS A 91 -5.57 -16.06 1.98
CA LYS A 91 -6.65 -16.44 1.04
C LYS A 91 -6.55 -15.79 -0.34
N PHE A 92 -5.81 -14.71 -0.48
CA PHE A 92 -5.56 -14.05 -1.76
C PHE A 92 -4.36 -14.63 -2.51
N CYS A 93 -3.44 -15.31 -1.81
CA CYS A 93 -2.11 -15.59 -2.32
C CYS A 93 -2.06 -16.85 -3.18
N SER A 94 -1.69 -16.69 -4.45
CA SER A 94 -1.51 -17.82 -5.37
C SER A 94 -0.29 -18.69 -5.05
N GLN A 95 0.64 -18.22 -4.23
CA GLN A 95 1.87 -18.92 -3.84
C GLN A 95 1.72 -19.82 -2.60
N SER A 96 0.54 -19.78 -1.96
CA SER A 96 0.25 -20.61 -0.79
C SER A 96 0.18 -22.10 -1.16
N ALA A 97 0.83 -22.96 -0.36
CA ALA A 97 0.73 -24.41 -0.49
C ALA A 97 -0.66 -24.97 -0.13
N HIS A 98 -1.51 -24.15 0.52
CA HIS A 98 -2.89 -24.49 0.85
C HIS A 98 -3.87 -24.33 -0.32
N HIS A 99 -3.43 -23.78 -1.46
CA HIS A 99 -4.29 -23.44 -2.60
C HIS A 99 -3.88 -24.21 -3.85
N HIS A 100 -4.85 -24.45 -4.74
CA HIS A 100 -4.63 -25.15 -6.01
C HIS A 100 -4.61 -24.16 -7.17
N THR A 101 -3.52 -23.42 -7.29
CA THR A 101 -3.32 -22.40 -8.33
C THR A 101 -2.36 -22.88 -9.43
N ALA A 102 -2.20 -22.09 -10.49
CA ALA A 102 -1.21 -22.37 -11.52
C ALA A 102 0.24 -22.01 -11.09
N CYS A 103 0.43 -21.40 -9.92
CA CYS A 103 1.74 -21.05 -9.42
C CYS A 103 2.51 -22.32 -9.06
N GLN A 104 3.69 -22.48 -9.65
CA GLN A 104 4.57 -23.60 -9.37
C GLN A 104 5.63 -23.18 -8.36
N ALA A 105 6.00 -24.11 -7.47
CA ALA A 105 7.12 -23.93 -6.58
C ALA A 105 8.44 -24.01 -7.37
N GLY A 106 9.35 -23.09 -7.08
CA GLY A 106 10.68 -23.05 -7.65
C GLY A 106 11.75 -22.90 -6.57
N ASP A 107 12.99 -23.21 -6.94
CA ASP A 107 14.15 -22.90 -6.14
C ASP A 107 14.44 -21.41 -6.15
N PHE A 108 15.35 -20.95 -5.27
CA PHE A 108 15.83 -19.58 -5.31
C PHE A 108 16.58 -19.35 -6.64
N ILE A 109 16.22 -18.27 -7.34
CA ILE A 109 16.77 -17.98 -8.68
C ILE A 109 18.26 -17.67 -8.64
N ASP A 110 18.92 -17.78 -9.79
CA ASP A 110 20.33 -17.51 -9.93
C ASP A 110 20.65 -16.01 -9.70
N GLU A 111 21.81 -15.76 -9.13
CA GLU A 111 22.32 -14.41 -8.87
C GLU A 111 22.42 -13.57 -10.16
N GLU A 112 22.84 -14.18 -11.27
CA GLU A 112 22.94 -13.50 -12.56
C GLU A 112 21.56 -12.94 -13.00
N ALA A 113 20.47 -13.69 -12.79
CA ALA A 113 19.13 -13.22 -13.08
C ALA A 113 18.72 -12.04 -12.19
N ILE A 114 19.11 -12.04 -10.91
CA ILE A 114 18.85 -10.93 -9.98
C ILE A 114 19.59 -9.68 -10.43
N LEU A 115 20.89 -9.80 -10.72
CA LEU A 115 21.73 -8.68 -11.15
C LEU A 115 21.29 -8.12 -12.50
N SER A 116 20.95 -8.98 -13.45
CA SER A 116 20.42 -8.58 -14.76
C SER A 116 19.10 -7.78 -14.62
N GLY A 117 18.16 -8.25 -13.78
CA GLY A 117 16.92 -7.51 -13.51
C GLY A 117 17.15 -6.17 -12.80
N CYS A 118 18.12 -6.11 -11.89
CA CYS A 118 18.50 -4.86 -11.23
C CYS A 118 19.13 -3.86 -12.23
N CYS A 119 20.01 -4.35 -13.11
CA CYS A 119 20.64 -3.56 -14.17
C CYS A 119 19.57 -2.97 -15.12
N GLU A 120 18.63 -3.78 -15.59
CA GLU A 120 17.54 -3.32 -16.44
C GLU A 120 16.71 -2.23 -15.75
N ALA A 121 16.35 -2.42 -14.49
CA ALA A 121 15.61 -1.44 -13.70
C ALA A 121 16.43 -0.13 -13.55
N TRP A 122 17.72 -0.24 -13.27
CA TRP A 122 18.61 0.90 -13.12
C TRP A 122 18.77 1.70 -14.43
N GLU A 123 18.97 1.01 -15.55
CA GLU A 123 19.05 1.63 -16.89
C GLU A 123 17.76 2.35 -17.28
N GLN A 124 16.60 1.88 -16.80
CA GLN A 124 15.31 2.54 -17.00
C GLN A 124 15.03 3.67 -16.01
N GLY A 125 15.94 3.99 -15.10
CA GLY A 125 15.79 5.05 -14.11
C GLY A 125 14.74 4.72 -13.04
N VAL A 126 14.59 3.44 -12.67
CA VAL A 126 13.79 3.01 -11.54
C VAL A 126 14.52 3.38 -10.24
N ASP A 127 13.77 3.79 -9.22
CA ASP A 127 14.34 4.26 -7.96
C ASP A 127 14.71 3.10 -7.02
N ARG A 128 13.89 2.03 -7.02
CA ARG A 128 13.96 0.94 -6.04
C ARG A 128 13.91 -0.43 -6.73
N TYR A 129 14.67 -1.37 -6.18
CA TYR A 129 14.63 -2.76 -6.61
C TYR A 129 14.49 -3.71 -5.43
N CYS A 130 13.55 -4.67 -5.50
CA CYS A 130 13.22 -5.54 -4.38
C CYS A 130 13.30 -7.01 -4.78
N ILE A 131 14.02 -7.82 -3.99
CA ILE A 131 13.95 -9.28 -4.07
C ILE A 131 12.83 -9.76 -3.14
N VAL A 132 11.85 -10.47 -3.71
CA VAL A 132 10.70 -11.00 -2.98
C VAL A 132 10.79 -12.53 -2.96
N THR A 133 10.53 -13.15 -1.81
CA THR A 133 10.50 -14.62 -1.69
C THR A 133 9.21 -15.11 -1.08
N ALA A 134 8.65 -16.17 -1.65
CA ALA A 134 7.54 -16.90 -1.05
C ALA A 134 7.98 -17.65 0.20
N GLY A 135 7.13 -17.68 1.24
CA GLY A 135 7.38 -18.36 2.49
C GLY A 135 7.03 -17.51 3.69
N ARG A 136 6.81 -18.14 4.87
CA ARG A 136 6.67 -17.41 6.14
C ARG A 136 7.96 -16.65 6.48
N ALA A 137 9.10 -17.26 6.16
CA ALA A 137 10.43 -16.67 6.25
C ALA A 137 11.34 -17.33 5.21
N ILE A 138 12.33 -16.59 4.74
CA ILE A 138 13.37 -17.13 3.86
C ILE A 138 14.23 -18.18 4.60
N LYS A 139 14.53 -19.31 3.95
CA LYS A 139 15.42 -20.32 4.48
C LYS A 139 16.87 -19.84 4.49
N ASP A 140 17.69 -20.38 5.42
CA ASP A 140 19.06 -19.92 5.60
C ASP A 140 19.91 -20.03 4.33
N GLU A 141 19.80 -21.14 3.58
CA GLU A 141 20.53 -21.34 2.32
C GLU A 141 20.15 -20.32 1.24
N ASP A 142 18.87 -19.97 1.12
CA ASP A 142 18.37 -18.98 0.19
C ASP A 142 18.71 -17.56 0.65
N PHE A 143 18.76 -17.36 1.98
CA PHE A 143 19.15 -16.08 2.57
C PHE A 143 20.60 -15.72 2.26
N GLU A 144 21.52 -16.67 2.37
CA GLU A 144 22.93 -16.45 2.02
C GLU A 144 23.09 -16.07 0.54
N LYS A 145 22.33 -16.70 -0.36
CA LYS A 145 22.31 -16.33 -1.79
C LYS A 145 21.77 -14.91 -2.01
N ALA A 146 20.66 -14.58 -1.33
CA ALA A 146 20.07 -13.23 -1.39
C ALA A 146 21.06 -12.17 -0.85
N LEU A 147 21.72 -12.46 0.27
CA LEU A 147 22.68 -11.57 0.91
C LEU A 147 23.87 -11.28 -0.02
N HIS A 148 24.36 -12.31 -0.73
CA HIS A 148 25.45 -12.15 -1.71
C HIS A 148 24.99 -11.27 -2.89
N ALA A 149 23.78 -11.50 -3.42
CA ALA A 149 23.21 -10.68 -4.48
C ALA A 149 23.02 -9.22 -4.05
N TYR A 150 22.55 -8.95 -2.82
CA TYR A 150 22.41 -7.58 -2.30
C TYR A 150 23.74 -6.85 -2.23
N LYS A 151 24.82 -7.50 -1.75
CA LYS A 151 26.15 -6.90 -1.70
C LYS A 151 26.62 -6.49 -3.10
N LYS A 152 26.46 -7.36 -4.08
CA LYS A 152 26.83 -7.07 -5.48
C LYS A 152 25.98 -5.93 -6.07
N MET A 153 24.66 -5.96 -5.87
CA MET A 153 23.79 -4.88 -6.33
C MET A 153 24.18 -3.54 -5.71
N HIS A 154 24.53 -3.53 -4.42
CA HIS A 154 24.96 -2.31 -3.73
C HIS A 154 26.28 -1.76 -4.28
N GLU A 155 27.22 -2.64 -4.65
CA GLU A 155 28.49 -2.27 -5.25
C GLU A 155 28.33 -1.77 -6.69
N GLU A 156 27.53 -2.45 -7.51
CA GLU A 156 27.36 -2.16 -8.93
C GLU A 156 26.37 -1.00 -9.20
N PHE A 157 25.36 -0.85 -8.37
CA PHE A 157 24.26 0.15 -8.51
C PHE A 157 24.08 0.99 -7.24
N PRO A 158 25.07 1.81 -6.85
CA PRO A 158 25.10 2.47 -5.54
C PRO A 158 23.97 3.50 -5.31
N ASP A 159 23.32 3.96 -6.36
CA ASP A 159 22.17 4.89 -6.31
C ASP A 159 20.80 4.17 -6.41
N MET A 160 20.78 2.83 -6.46
CA MET A 160 19.58 2.02 -6.39
C MET A 160 19.19 1.80 -4.92
N ILE A 161 17.95 2.12 -4.56
CA ILE A 161 17.40 1.78 -3.25
C ILE A 161 17.09 0.28 -3.23
N LEU A 162 17.82 -0.49 -2.43
CA LEU A 162 17.60 -1.93 -2.31
C LEU A 162 16.55 -2.22 -1.24
N CYS A 163 15.56 -3.02 -1.61
CA CYS A 163 14.46 -3.46 -0.76
C CYS A 163 14.46 -4.99 -0.64
N ALA A 164 14.12 -5.50 0.54
CA ALA A 164 13.95 -6.93 0.80
C ALA A 164 12.51 -7.25 1.20
N SER A 165 12.01 -8.43 0.78
CA SER A 165 10.72 -8.98 1.22
C SER A 165 10.85 -10.49 1.40
N HIS A 166 11.20 -10.89 2.60
CA HIS A 166 11.59 -12.27 2.93
C HIS A 166 10.77 -12.86 4.09
N GLY A 167 9.63 -12.23 4.43
CA GLY A 167 8.75 -12.61 5.53
C GLY A 167 9.35 -12.32 6.91
N PHE A 168 9.00 -13.13 7.92
CA PHE A 168 9.41 -12.95 9.31
C PHE A 168 10.86 -13.41 9.51
N VAL A 169 11.81 -12.50 9.46
CA VAL A 169 13.24 -12.83 9.61
C VAL A 169 13.76 -12.46 11.01
N SER A 170 14.86 -13.06 11.44
CA SER A 170 15.48 -12.75 12.73
C SER A 170 16.15 -11.36 12.71
N GLU A 171 16.37 -10.79 13.90
CA GLU A 171 17.09 -9.50 14.06
C GLU A 171 18.50 -9.57 13.43
N GLU A 172 19.17 -10.72 13.58
CA GLU A 172 20.48 -10.94 12.98
C GLU A 172 20.40 -10.85 11.45
N LYS A 173 19.37 -11.46 10.81
CA LYS A 173 19.18 -11.36 9.37
C LYS A 173 18.85 -9.93 8.93
N LEU A 174 18.03 -9.18 9.69
CA LEU A 174 17.76 -7.76 9.41
C LEU A 174 19.04 -6.92 9.43
N LYS A 175 19.92 -7.17 10.40
CA LYS A 175 21.22 -6.51 10.50
C LYS A 175 22.12 -6.84 9.32
N GLN A 176 22.23 -8.13 8.97
CA GLN A 176 23.01 -8.59 7.81
C GLN A 176 22.51 -8.00 6.50
N LEU A 177 21.17 -7.90 6.29
CA LEU A 177 20.60 -7.23 5.13
C LEU A 177 21.02 -5.75 5.06
N LYS A 178 20.94 -5.05 6.19
CA LYS A 178 21.37 -3.65 6.26
C LYS A 178 22.87 -3.48 5.93
N GLU A 179 23.72 -4.34 6.47
CA GLU A 179 25.15 -4.37 6.19
C GLU A 179 25.46 -4.71 4.72
N ALA A 180 24.55 -5.44 4.05
CA ALA A 180 24.64 -5.76 2.61
C ALA A 180 24.11 -4.63 1.70
N GLY A 181 23.72 -3.48 2.26
CA GLY A 181 23.23 -2.33 1.49
C GLY A 181 21.72 -2.25 1.34
N VAL A 182 20.95 -3.17 1.92
CA VAL A 182 19.48 -3.05 1.96
C VAL A 182 19.13 -1.89 2.89
N SER A 183 18.33 -0.95 2.38
CA SER A 183 17.87 0.21 3.15
C SER A 183 16.39 0.14 3.51
N MET A 184 15.63 -0.71 2.82
CA MET A 184 14.19 -0.81 2.96
C MET A 184 13.73 -2.26 3.08
N TYR A 185 12.69 -2.50 3.89
CA TYR A 185 12.07 -3.83 4.02
C TYR A 185 10.57 -3.74 3.74
N HIS A 186 10.09 -4.67 2.91
CA HIS A 186 8.66 -4.77 2.58
C HIS A 186 7.99 -5.82 3.46
N GLU A 187 7.03 -5.38 4.26
CA GLU A 187 6.17 -6.22 5.10
C GLU A 187 4.79 -5.55 5.23
N ASN A 188 3.77 -6.14 4.64
CA ASN A 188 2.41 -5.61 4.66
C ASN A 188 1.66 -5.97 5.95
N ILE A 189 0.72 -5.11 6.37
CA ILE A 189 -0.33 -5.47 7.35
C ILE A 189 -1.53 -6.15 6.69
N GLU A 190 -1.60 -6.13 5.37
CA GLU A 190 -2.60 -6.71 4.45
C GLU A 190 -3.99 -6.07 4.54
N THR A 191 -4.56 -5.89 5.73
CA THR A 191 -5.90 -5.35 5.96
C THR A 191 -6.00 -4.78 7.39
N SER A 192 -7.20 -4.43 7.88
CA SER A 192 -7.42 -4.06 9.28
C SER A 192 -7.21 -5.24 10.23
N GLU A 193 -6.99 -4.94 11.52
CA GLU A 193 -6.91 -5.95 12.58
C GLU A 193 -8.18 -6.79 12.64
N GLU A 194 -9.34 -6.14 12.57
CA GLU A 194 -10.66 -6.78 12.66
C GLU A 194 -10.92 -7.74 11.49
N ASN A 195 -10.46 -7.38 10.28
CA ASN A 195 -10.65 -8.21 9.10
C ASN A 195 -9.55 -9.26 8.91
N PHE A 196 -8.41 -9.14 9.58
CA PHE A 196 -7.26 -10.02 9.36
C PHE A 196 -7.56 -11.52 9.51
N PRO A 197 -8.35 -11.98 10.50
CA PRO A 197 -8.73 -13.40 10.63
C PRO A 197 -9.51 -13.94 9.42
N ASN A 198 -10.20 -13.07 8.66
CA ASN A 198 -10.85 -13.45 7.41
C ASN A 198 -9.88 -13.64 6.25
N VAL A 199 -8.66 -13.11 6.35
CA VAL A 199 -7.63 -13.14 5.30
C VAL A 199 -6.62 -14.25 5.54
N CYS A 200 -6.11 -14.40 6.77
CA CYS A 200 -5.09 -15.36 7.13
C CYS A 200 -5.31 -15.88 8.54
N THR A 201 -4.97 -17.17 8.78
CA THR A 201 -5.09 -17.82 10.09
C THR A 201 -3.82 -18.54 10.54
N THR A 202 -2.77 -18.56 9.72
CA THR A 202 -1.49 -19.19 10.05
C THR A 202 -0.52 -18.25 10.75
N HIS A 203 -0.81 -16.95 10.73
CA HIS A 203 -0.21 -15.90 11.56
C HIS A 203 -1.27 -14.85 11.86
N SER A 204 -1.04 -14.03 12.87
CA SER A 204 -1.94 -13.00 13.35
C SER A 204 -1.58 -11.61 12.83
N PHE A 205 -2.50 -10.65 13.00
CA PHE A 205 -2.22 -9.22 12.77
C PHE A 205 -1.14 -8.72 13.74
N GLU A 206 -1.17 -9.19 14.98
CA GLU A 206 -0.16 -8.84 16.00
C GLU A 206 1.24 -9.33 15.60
N ASP A 207 1.37 -10.52 15.00
CA ASP A 207 2.65 -10.99 14.43
C ASP A 207 3.19 -10.01 13.40
N LYS A 208 2.33 -9.44 12.53
CA LYS A 208 2.69 -8.43 11.54
C LYS A 208 3.19 -7.14 12.21
N ILE A 209 2.46 -6.65 13.21
CA ILE A 209 2.84 -5.44 13.95
C ILE A 209 4.17 -5.64 14.69
N HIS A 210 4.39 -6.80 15.28
CA HIS A 210 5.67 -7.12 15.93
C HIS A 210 6.83 -7.11 14.93
N GLU A 211 6.65 -7.74 13.75
CA GLU A 211 7.69 -7.76 12.72
C GLU A 211 8.00 -6.36 12.21
N ILE A 212 6.99 -5.55 11.94
CA ILE A 212 7.14 -4.15 11.52
C ILE A 212 7.97 -3.35 12.54
N LYS A 213 7.68 -3.49 13.84
CA LYS A 213 8.45 -2.82 14.89
C LYS A 213 9.91 -3.29 14.94
N ARG A 214 10.15 -4.60 14.79
CA ARG A 214 11.51 -5.16 14.74
C ARG A 214 12.31 -4.61 13.57
N ILE A 215 11.68 -4.48 12.38
CA ILE A 215 12.31 -3.90 11.19
C ILE A 215 12.69 -2.43 11.47
N GLN A 216 11.80 -1.65 12.12
CA GLN A 216 12.09 -0.27 12.52
C GLN A 216 13.24 -0.19 13.51
N GLU A 217 13.27 -1.07 14.52
CA GLU A 217 14.33 -1.16 15.52
C GLU A 217 15.68 -1.53 14.91
N ALA A 218 15.70 -2.36 13.87
CA ALA A 218 16.90 -2.66 13.08
C ALA A 218 17.37 -1.46 12.23
N GLY A 219 16.56 -0.39 12.15
CA GLY A 219 16.86 0.82 11.41
C GLY A 219 16.80 0.67 9.89
N LEU A 220 15.92 -0.21 9.41
CA LEU A 220 15.50 -0.30 8.02
C LEU A 220 14.24 0.54 7.81
N GLU A 221 14.13 1.18 6.66
CA GLU A 221 12.89 1.85 6.28
C GLU A 221 11.81 0.82 5.91
N LEU A 222 10.55 1.16 6.18
CA LEU A 222 9.43 0.28 5.91
C LEU A 222 8.72 0.65 4.60
N CYS A 223 8.45 -0.39 3.82
CA CYS A 223 7.47 -0.38 2.74
C CYS A 223 6.29 -1.26 3.19
N THR A 224 5.25 -0.63 3.75
CA THR A 224 4.16 -1.34 4.44
C THR A 224 2.81 -0.79 4.00
N GLY A 225 1.96 -1.68 3.53
CA GLY A 225 0.61 -1.35 3.08
C GLY A 225 -0.31 -2.55 3.19
N GLY A 226 -1.17 -2.74 2.19
CA GLY A 226 -2.12 -3.84 2.21
C GLY A 226 -2.79 -4.09 0.86
N ILE A 227 -3.85 -4.89 0.93
CA ILE A 227 -4.67 -5.29 -0.22
C ILE A 227 -6.10 -4.86 0.06
N VAL A 228 -6.76 -4.29 -0.94
CA VAL A 228 -8.19 -3.95 -0.89
C VAL A 228 -8.96 -4.72 -1.97
N GLY A 229 -10.26 -4.92 -1.74
CA GLY A 229 -11.10 -5.77 -2.58
C GLY A 229 -11.17 -7.23 -2.12
N MET A 230 -10.76 -7.51 -0.88
CA MET A 230 -10.82 -8.84 -0.25
C MET A 230 -12.14 -9.12 0.49
N GLY A 231 -13.15 -8.24 0.33
CA GLY A 231 -14.42 -8.31 1.04
C GLY A 231 -14.45 -7.52 2.35
N GLU A 232 -13.43 -6.73 2.60
CA GLU A 232 -13.36 -5.79 3.71
C GLU A 232 -14.39 -4.66 3.56
N THR A 233 -14.78 -4.05 4.68
CA THR A 233 -15.66 -2.89 4.73
C THR A 233 -14.87 -1.57 4.57
N TRP A 234 -15.57 -0.46 4.34
CA TRP A 234 -14.97 0.87 4.38
C TRP A 234 -14.35 1.21 5.75
N LYS A 235 -14.96 0.71 6.84
CA LYS A 235 -14.39 0.85 8.18
C LYS A 235 -13.03 0.15 8.28
N ASP A 236 -12.87 -1.00 7.65
CA ASP A 236 -11.60 -1.72 7.61
C ASP A 236 -10.55 -0.94 6.83
N ARG A 237 -10.92 -0.33 5.69
CA ARG A 237 -10.00 0.50 4.87
C ARG A 237 -9.53 1.74 5.64
N LEU A 238 -10.45 2.42 6.36
CA LEU A 238 -10.10 3.54 7.24
C LEU A 238 -9.19 3.08 8.37
N SER A 239 -9.53 1.96 9.04
CA SER A 239 -8.72 1.39 10.13
C SER A 239 -7.29 1.05 9.66
N MET A 240 -7.16 0.43 8.48
CA MET A 240 -5.86 0.16 7.86
C MET A 240 -5.08 1.45 7.60
N ALA A 241 -5.72 2.48 7.03
CA ALA A 241 -5.07 3.76 6.74
C ALA A 241 -4.56 4.47 8.00
N PHE A 242 -5.33 4.46 9.09
CA PHE A 242 -4.92 5.00 10.39
C PHE A 242 -3.80 4.18 11.03
N THR A 243 -3.87 2.85 10.97
CA THR A 243 -2.79 2.00 11.49
C THR A 243 -1.45 2.32 10.80
N LEU A 244 -1.45 2.51 9.47
CA LEU A 244 -0.25 2.89 8.74
C LEU A 244 0.28 4.27 9.17
N ALA A 245 -0.61 5.24 9.44
CA ALA A 245 -0.25 6.56 9.94
C ALA A 245 0.34 6.51 11.36
N GLU A 246 -0.27 5.74 12.25
CA GLU A 246 0.15 5.53 13.65
C GLU A 246 1.51 4.83 13.73
N LEU A 247 1.78 3.89 12.81
CA LEU A 247 3.09 3.24 12.67
C LEU A 247 4.16 4.15 12.02
N GLY A 248 3.77 5.33 11.55
CA GLY A 248 4.68 6.27 10.90
C GLY A 248 5.20 5.80 9.54
N ILE A 249 4.44 4.99 8.82
CA ILE A 249 4.85 4.43 7.54
C ILE A 249 4.97 5.52 6.48
N ARG A 250 6.11 5.56 5.80
CA ARG A 250 6.41 6.55 4.76
C ARG A 250 6.29 6.01 3.34
N SER A 251 6.30 4.71 3.13
CA SER A 251 6.09 4.08 1.82
C SER A 251 4.95 3.07 1.95
N ILE A 252 3.82 3.40 1.32
CA ILE A 252 2.56 2.66 1.46
C ILE A 252 2.19 2.06 0.10
N PRO A 253 2.55 0.79 -0.18
CA PRO A 253 2.04 0.08 -1.33
C PRO A 253 0.59 -0.34 -1.08
N ILE A 254 -0.27 -0.01 -2.03
CA ILE A 254 -1.64 -0.49 -2.06
C ILE A 254 -1.83 -1.42 -3.26
N ASN A 255 -2.36 -2.60 -2.99
CA ASN A 255 -2.71 -3.59 -3.98
C ASN A 255 -4.23 -3.65 -4.11
N ILE A 256 -4.74 -3.59 -5.34
CA ILE A 256 -6.13 -3.91 -5.62
C ILE A 256 -6.18 -5.39 -5.96
N LEU A 257 -7.00 -6.15 -5.26
CA LEU A 257 -7.10 -7.59 -5.47
C LEU A 257 -7.41 -7.91 -6.94
N ILE A 258 -6.56 -8.73 -7.53
CA ILE A 258 -6.84 -9.42 -8.79
C ILE A 258 -7.19 -10.86 -8.42
N PRO A 259 -8.47 -11.28 -8.49
CA PRO A 259 -8.87 -12.62 -8.10
C PRO A 259 -8.16 -13.70 -8.90
N VAL A 260 -7.41 -14.58 -8.22
CA VAL A 260 -6.68 -15.67 -8.88
C VAL A 260 -7.44 -16.98 -8.70
N LYS A 261 -7.76 -17.64 -9.81
CA LYS A 261 -8.43 -18.95 -9.81
C LYS A 261 -7.65 -19.96 -8.98
N GLY A 262 -8.35 -20.66 -8.08
CA GLY A 262 -7.76 -21.67 -7.19
C GLY A 262 -7.44 -21.16 -5.80
N THR A 263 -7.48 -19.83 -5.57
CA THR A 263 -7.45 -19.22 -4.23
C THR A 263 -8.87 -19.10 -3.67
N PRO A 264 -9.04 -19.03 -2.33
CA PRO A 264 -10.35 -18.77 -1.72
C PRO A 264 -11.01 -17.47 -2.20
N PHE A 265 -10.23 -16.42 -2.48
CA PHE A 265 -10.71 -15.14 -2.99
C PHE A 265 -10.78 -15.06 -4.52
N GLY A 266 -10.51 -16.16 -5.20
CA GLY A 266 -10.51 -16.24 -6.67
C GLY A 266 -11.87 -16.04 -7.37
N LYS A 267 -12.95 -15.87 -6.60
CA LYS A 267 -14.31 -15.62 -7.11
C LYS A 267 -14.92 -14.30 -6.62
N LEU A 268 -14.12 -13.48 -5.91
CA LEU A 268 -14.60 -12.17 -5.49
C LEU A 268 -14.78 -11.26 -6.72
N GLU A 269 -15.83 -10.45 -6.66
CA GLU A 269 -16.05 -9.44 -7.69
C GLU A 269 -14.97 -8.36 -7.64
N PRO A 270 -14.48 -7.90 -8.78
CA PRO A 270 -13.53 -6.80 -8.84
C PRO A 270 -14.09 -5.51 -8.23
N MET A 271 -13.24 -4.72 -7.62
CA MET A 271 -13.59 -3.37 -7.17
C MET A 271 -13.98 -2.47 -8.33
N THR A 272 -14.88 -1.54 -8.09
CA THR A 272 -15.17 -0.44 -9.04
C THR A 272 -14.01 0.54 -9.10
N GLN A 273 -13.84 1.24 -10.22
CA GLN A 273 -12.82 2.30 -10.33
C GLN A 273 -13.04 3.40 -9.30
N GLU A 274 -14.29 3.77 -9.03
CA GLU A 274 -14.63 4.77 -8.01
C GLU A 274 -14.17 4.34 -6.62
N ASP A 275 -14.44 3.08 -6.20
CA ASP A 275 -14.00 2.57 -4.91
C ASP A 275 -12.46 2.55 -4.78
N ILE A 276 -11.76 2.27 -5.88
CA ILE A 276 -10.30 2.30 -5.93
C ILE A 276 -9.80 3.74 -5.75
N LEU A 277 -10.32 4.69 -6.52
CA LEU A 277 -9.96 6.12 -6.43
C LEU A 277 -10.23 6.67 -5.03
N ARG A 278 -11.41 6.38 -4.47
CA ARG A 278 -11.79 6.78 -3.11
C ARG A 278 -10.83 6.22 -2.06
N THR A 279 -10.47 4.95 -2.15
CA THR A 279 -9.51 4.31 -1.24
C THR A 279 -8.15 5.00 -1.28
N VAL A 280 -7.64 5.28 -2.48
CA VAL A 280 -6.36 5.95 -2.68
C VAL A 280 -6.38 7.39 -2.15
N ALA A 281 -7.45 8.13 -2.45
CA ALA A 281 -7.60 9.49 -1.95
C ALA A 281 -7.67 9.52 -0.41
N ILE A 282 -8.45 8.64 0.21
CA ILE A 282 -8.53 8.52 1.68
C ILE A 282 -7.14 8.23 2.28
N LEU A 283 -6.38 7.30 1.69
CA LEU A 283 -5.01 7.04 2.13
C LEU A 283 -4.16 8.30 2.12
N ARG A 284 -4.29 9.16 1.10
CA ARG A 284 -3.57 10.44 1.02
C ARG A 284 -4.00 11.43 2.08
N TYR A 285 -5.30 11.57 2.36
CA TYR A 285 -5.80 12.45 3.42
C TYR A 285 -5.27 12.05 4.80
N ILE A 286 -5.23 10.75 5.10
CA ILE A 286 -4.78 10.23 6.40
C ILE A 286 -3.25 10.16 6.48
N ASN A 287 -2.56 9.87 5.36
CA ASN A 287 -1.10 9.75 5.27
C ASN A 287 -0.50 10.81 4.32
N PRO A 288 -0.58 12.11 4.68
CA PRO A 288 -0.37 13.19 3.72
C PRO A 288 1.06 13.33 3.19
N LYS A 289 2.06 12.77 3.88
CA LYS A 289 3.48 12.85 3.50
C LYS A 289 4.06 11.51 3.03
N ALA A 290 3.25 10.44 3.00
CA ALA A 290 3.74 9.14 2.57
C ALA A 290 3.87 9.04 1.04
N ASP A 291 4.77 8.19 0.57
CA ASP A 291 4.75 7.70 -0.80
C ASP A 291 3.64 6.66 -0.92
N VAL A 292 2.47 7.08 -1.38
CA VAL A 292 1.36 6.17 -1.67
C VAL A 292 1.62 5.54 -3.04
N ARG A 293 1.85 4.23 -3.02
CA ARG A 293 2.29 3.46 -4.18
C ARG A 293 1.18 2.55 -4.68
N ILE A 294 0.80 2.68 -5.93
CA ILE A 294 -0.01 1.65 -6.57
C ILE A 294 0.89 0.47 -6.98
N ALA A 295 0.54 -0.72 -6.50
CA ALA A 295 1.23 -1.95 -6.86
C ALA A 295 0.41 -2.77 -7.86
N ALA A 296 -0.50 -3.64 -7.43
CA ALA A 296 -1.38 -4.37 -8.31
C ALA A 296 -2.71 -3.62 -8.56
N GLY A 297 -3.39 -3.94 -9.70
CA GLY A 297 -4.74 -3.46 -9.98
C GLY A 297 -4.85 -2.29 -10.95
N ARG A 298 -3.76 -1.78 -11.50
CA ARG A 298 -3.79 -0.71 -12.51
C ARG A 298 -4.52 -1.12 -13.81
N ASN A 299 -4.59 -2.40 -14.08
CA ASN A 299 -5.32 -2.98 -15.21
C ASN A 299 -6.85 -2.79 -15.12
N TYR A 300 -7.39 -2.36 -13.98
CA TYR A 300 -8.79 -1.93 -13.87
C TYR A 300 -9.06 -0.58 -14.56
N PHE A 301 -8.02 0.17 -14.91
CA PHE A 301 -8.10 1.46 -15.58
C PHE A 301 -7.66 1.35 -17.05
N LYS A 302 -8.44 1.94 -17.95
CA LYS A 302 -8.17 1.89 -19.40
C LYS A 302 -6.90 2.64 -19.79
N ASP A 303 -6.57 3.69 -19.02
CA ASP A 303 -5.37 4.52 -19.19
C ASP A 303 -4.13 3.98 -18.47
N GLY A 304 -4.16 2.72 -18.05
CA GLY A 304 -3.06 2.10 -17.29
C GLY A 304 -2.89 2.65 -15.87
N GLY A 305 -3.93 3.26 -15.30
CA GLY A 305 -3.94 3.82 -13.96
C GLY A 305 -3.44 5.25 -13.86
N GLY A 306 -3.42 5.99 -14.97
CA GLY A 306 -3.03 7.41 -14.99
C GLY A 306 -3.93 8.29 -14.11
N GLU A 307 -5.22 7.97 -13.99
CA GLU A 307 -6.17 8.67 -13.12
C GLU A 307 -5.78 8.57 -11.64
N LEU A 308 -5.17 7.47 -11.21
CA LEU A 308 -4.70 7.27 -9.85
C LEU A 308 -3.67 8.33 -9.43
N PHE A 309 -2.80 8.74 -10.37
CA PHE A 309 -1.79 9.75 -10.13
C PHE A 309 -2.36 11.18 -10.01
N LEU A 310 -3.62 11.37 -10.38
CA LEU A 310 -4.37 12.60 -10.13
C LEU A 310 -5.25 12.50 -8.88
N SER A 311 -5.17 11.39 -8.15
CA SER A 311 -6.00 11.10 -6.98
C SER A 311 -5.17 10.91 -5.70
N GLY A 312 -3.93 11.42 -5.66
CA GLY A 312 -3.08 11.42 -4.48
C GLY A 312 -1.93 10.40 -4.47
N ILE A 313 -1.80 9.54 -5.49
CA ILE A 313 -0.64 8.64 -5.65
C ILE A 313 0.57 9.41 -6.16
N ASN A 314 1.76 9.03 -5.71
CA ASN A 314 3.04 9.56 -6.16
C ASN A 314 4.12 8.46 -6.37
N ALA A 315 3.72 7.19 -6.34
CA ALA A 315 4.65 6.08 -6.54
C ALA A 315 3.96 4.90 -7.25
N ALA A 316 4.72 4.06 -7.94
CA ALA A 316 4.20 2.86 -8.61
C ALA A 316 5.17 1.68 -8.53
N LEU A 317 4.59 0.48 -8.54
CA LEU A 317 5.31 -0.73 -8.92
C LEU A 317 5.29 -0.82 -10.45
N THR A 318 6.45 -1.02 -11.06
CA THR A 318 6.65 -1.10 -12.51
C THR A 318 7.27 -2.43 -12.92
N GLY A 319 7.15 -2.81 -14.18
CA GLY A 319 7.63 -4.10 -14.66
C GLY A 319 6.69 -5.25 -14.29
N ASN A 320 7.20 -6.46 -14.29
CA ASN A 320 6.42 -7.65 -13.95
C ASN A 320 6.07 -7.71 -12.46
N LEU A 321 4.85 -8.13 -12.16
CA LEU A 321 4.41 -8.48 -10.81
C LEU A 321 4.79 -9.94 -10.48
N LEU A 322 4.64 -10.37 -9.22
CA LEU A 322 5.08 -11.69 -8.78
C LEU A 322 4.38 -12.86 -9.51
N THR A 323 3.09 -12.73 -9.76
CA THR A 323 2.24 -13.81 -10.30
C THR A 323 1.31 -13.37 -11.42
N THR A 324 1.33 -12.07 -11.77
CA THR A 324 0.52 -11.48 -12.84
C THR A 324 1.39 -10.54 -13.66
N GLY A 325 1.04 -10.34 -14.94
CA GLY A 325 1.71 -9.35 -15.77
C GLY A 325 1.49 -7.94 -15.25
N GLY A 326 2.53 -7.11 -15.27
CA GLY A 326 2.48 -5.68 -14.98
C GLY A 326 2.58 -4.84 -16.25
N SER A 327 2.76 -3.54 -16.09
CA SER A 327 3.05 -2.61 -17.19
C SER A 327 4.56 -2.57 -17.46
N SER A 328 4.96 -2.25 -18.69
CA SER A 328 6.38 -2.03 -18.95
C SER A 328 6.88 -0.74 -18.29
N MET A 329 8.15 -0.71 -17.90
CA MET A 329 8.77 0.48 -17.30
C MET A 329 8.66 1.71 -18.21
N GLU A 330 8.77 1.52 -19.53
CA GLU A 330 8.63 2.59 -20.51
C GLU A 330 7.20 3.14 -20.56
N GLN A 331 6.18 2.26 -20.55
CA GLN A 331 4.77 2.68 -20.50
C GLN A 331 4.47 3.50 -19.23
N ASP A 332 5.00 3.06 -18.09
CA ASP A 332 4.80 3.75 -16.83
C ASP A 332 5.46 5.13 -16.82
N ARG A 333 6.67 5.24 -17.36
CA ARG A 333 7.34 6.53 -17.53
C ARG A 333 6.51 7.48 -18.38
N ASN A 334 6.02 7.02 -19.54
CA ASN A 334 5.21 7.84 -20.45
C ASN A 334 3.92 8.34 -19.77
N ILE A 335 3.19 7.46 -19.06
CA ILE A 335 1.98 7.82 -18.32
C ILE A 335 2.29 8.90 -17.28
N LEU A 336 3.36 8.73 -16.50
CA LEU A 336 3.74 9.66 -15.45
C LEU A 336 4.18 11.02 -16.01
N GLU A 337 4.98 11.03 -17.06
CA GLU A 337 5.43 12.26 -17.74
C GLU A 337 4.24 13.02 -18.34
N GLU A 338 3.26 12.33 -18.97
CA GLU A 338 2.00 12.93 -19.45
C GLU A 338 1.16 13.55 -18.32
N LYS A 339 1.21 12.99 -17.11
CA LYS A 339 0.55 13.53 -15.91
C LYS A 339 1.39 14.60 -15.19
N GLY A 340 2.52 15.00 -15.75
CA GLY A 340 3.37 16.08 -15.23
C GLY A 340 4.29 15.68 -14.08
N TYR A 341 4.57 14.38 -13.92
CA TYR A 341 5.54 13.90 -12.93
C TYR A 341 6.97 13.98 -13.43
N ILE A 342 7.89 14.20 -12.51
CA ILE A 342 9.34 14.16 -12.74
C ILE A 342 9.84 12.79 -12.28
N LEU A 343 10.56 12.10 -13.13
CA LEU A 343 11.14 10.78 -12.86
C LEU A 343 12.66 10.87 -12.66
N LYS A 344 13.22 9.85 -12.03
CA LYS A 344 14.67 9.66 -11.98
C LYS A 344 15.21 9.60 -13.43
N LYS A 345 16.29 10.34 -13.69
CA LYS A 345 16.94 10.28 -14.99
C LYS A 345 17.57 8.91 -15.22
N LYS A 346 17.52 8.44 -16.45
CA LYS A 346 18.28 7.27 -16.86
C LYS A 346 19.79 7.58 -16.78
N PRO A 347 20.64 6.61 -16.45
CA PRO A 347 22.09 6.85 -16.38
C PRO A 347 22.70 7.39 -17.66
N THR A 348 22.08 7.11 -18.80
CA THR A 348 22.51 7.59 -20.14
C THR A 348 22.06 9.01 -20.46
N GLU A 349 21.21 9.64 -19.65
CA GLU A 349 20.64 10.98 -19.84
C GLU A 349 21.43 12.07 -19.06
N LYS A 350 22.75 11.91 -18.91
CA LYS A 350 23.63 12.84 -18.20
C LYS A 350 23.78 14.20 -18.89
#